data_9336fb57f098114f21f9f582b0d95006
#
_entry.id   9336fb57f098114f21f9f582b0d95006
#
_cell.length_a   1.000
_cell.length_b   1.000
_cell.length_c   1.000
_cell.angle_alpha   90.00
_cell.angle_beta   90.00
_cell.angle_gamma   90.00
#
_symmetry.space_group_name_H-M   'P 1'
#
loop_
_entity.id
_entity.type
_entity.pdbx_description
1 polymer ?
#
loop_
_entity_poly.entity_id
_entity_poly.type
_entity_poly.pdbx_seq_one_letter_code
_entity_poly.pdbx_strand_id
1 'polypeptide(L)'
;MGFNCTLCPRNCGVFRDDDTAAGFCRSAAVPRIARAAAHFGEEPCLSGEKGAGAVFFTGCNLSCVYCQNADISRGQGGSAVSVAELRDIFLRLRDEGVHCIDLVTGTHFTPFIAEALSGVKLDIPVVWNSSGYEKVETLRMLEGLVQIYMPDFKYWDSELARRYSSAPDYRETAAAAIKEMYRQTGDFVMDENGLMRSGVLIRHLILPGEINNSMDVIDFVADEFPRGSVLFSLMSQYTPMPGLEKFPKLLSRVDDETNERLISYMHTRHIEAGYWQDSASATADMIPDFDGTGVN
;
A
#
# COMPACT_ATOMS: atom_id res chain seq x y z
N MET A 1 -26.67 3.63 -3.21
CA MET A 1 -26.76 4.45 -4.45
C MET A 1 -25.62 4.08 -5.38
N GLY A 2 -25.88 3.89 -6.70
CA GLY A 2 -24.85 3.52 -7.65
C GLY A 2 -24.17 4.73 -8.33
N PHE A 3 -22.97 4.53 -8.86
CA PHE A 3 -22.22 5.54 -9.61
C PHE A 3 -21.36 4.90 -10.70
N ASN A 4 -21.02 5.67 -11.75
CA ASN A 4 -20.04 5.27 -12.75
C ASN A 4 -18.64 5.51 -12.20
N CYS A 5 -17.86 4.42 -12.02
CA CYS A 5 -16.61 4.45 -11.31
C CYS A 5 -15.44 4.94 -12.19
N THR A 6 -14.79 6.01 -11.73
CA THR A 6 -13.55 6.56 -12.31
C THR A 6 -12.48 6.83 -11.25
N LEU A 7 -12.57 6.15 -10.08
CA LEU A 7 -11.75 6.42 -8.89
C LEU A 7 -10.27 6.07 -9.04
N CYS A 8 -9.91 5.19 -9.95
CA CYS A 8 -8.52 4.76 -10.13
C CYS A 8 -8.08 4.91 -11.59
N PRO A 9 -6.78 4.78 -11.89
CA PRO A 9 -6.23 4.97 -13.25
C PRO A 9 -6.82 4.00 -14.29
N ARG A 10 -7.45 2.89 -13.87
CA ARG A 10 -8.15 1.98 -14.79
C ARG A 10 -9.28 2.64 -15.57
N ASN A 11 -9.87 3.71 -15.04
CA ASN A 11 -10.94 4.44 -15.72
C ASN A 11 -12.01 3.56 -16.36
N CYS A 12 -12.36 2.46 -15.71
CA CYS A 12 -13.23 1.44 -16.31
C CYS A 12 -14.66 1.94 -16.59
N GLY A 13 -15.12 3.01 -15.94
CA GLY A 13 -16.43 3.64 -16.19
C GLY A 13 -17.64 2.73 -15.88
N VAL A 14 -17.41 1.58 -15.25
CA VAL A 14 -18.48 0.64 -14.92
C VAL A 14 -19.42 1.23 -13.88
N PHE A 15 -20.71 0.92 -14.01
CA PHE A 15 -21.68 1.24 -12.97
C PHE A 15 -21.45 0.30 -11.77
N ARG A 16 -21.32 0.87 -10.58
CA ARG A 16 -21.22 0.15 -9.31
C ARG A 16 -22.41 0.55 -8.45
N ASP A 17 -23.07 -0.44 -7.89
CA ASP A 17 -24.08 -0.30 -6.85
C ASP A 17 -23.74 -1.22 -5.66
N ASP A 18 -24.62 -1.30 -4.68
CA ASP A 18 -24.35 -2.02 -3.44
C ASP A 18 -24.28 -3.55 -3.66
N ASP A 19 -24.92 -4.07 -4.72
CA ASP A 19 -25.06 -5.49 -4.99
C ASP A 19 -24.13 -5.98 -6.10
N THR A 20 -23.74 -5.10 -7.03
CA THR A 20 -23.02 -5.48 -8.26
C THR A 20 -21.54 -5.20 -8.15
N ALA A 21 -20.75 -6.26 -7.95
CA ALA A 21 -19.29 -6.19 -8.06
C ALA A 21 -18.87 -6.06 -9.53
N ALA A 22 -18.16 -4.98 -9.87
CA ALA A 22 -17.79 -4.68 -11.24
C ALA A 22 -16.40 -4.05 -11.37
N GLY A 23 -15.95 -3.87 -12.60
CA GLY A 23 -14.68 -3.25 -12.95
C GLY A 23 -13.47 -4.16 -12.74
N PHE A 24 -12.30 -3.60 -12.92
CA PHE A 24 -11.03 -4.32 -12.77
C PHE A 24 -10.82 -4.81 -11.33
N CYS A 25 -11.19 -3.99 -10.34
CA CYS A 25 -11.10 -4.31 -8.91
C CYS A 25 -12.16 -5.31 -8.41
N ARG A 26 -13.18 -5.61 -9.23
CA ARG A 26 -14.29 -6.53 -8.91
C ARG A 26 -15.03 -6.13 -7.62
N SER A 27 -15.27 -4.84 -7.42
CA SER A 27 -15.85 -4.33 -6.19
C SER A 27 -17.21 -3.68 -6.42
N ALA A 28 -18.13 -3.87 -5.48
CA ALA A 28 -19.41 -3.16 -5.40
C ALA A 28 -19.23 -1.71 -4.85
N ALA A 29 -20.30 -0.93 -4.77
CA ALA A 29 -20.29 0.41 -4.17
C ALA A 29 -20.43 0.38 -2.64
N VAL A 30 -20.01 -0.70 -2.00
CA VAL A 30 -19.96 -0.86 -0.56
C VAL A 30 -18.58 -1.40 -0.17
N PRO A 31 -17.89 -0.83 0.83
CA PRO A 31 -16.61 -1.36 1.30
C PRO A 31 -16.75 -2.81 1.76
N ARG A 32 -15.77 -3.63 1.42
CA ARG A 32 -15.65 -5.00 1.90
C ARG A 32 -14.30 -5.16 2.58
N ILE A 33 -14.31 -5.71 3.79
CA ILE A 33 -13.14 -5.86 4.64
C ILE A 33 -12.93 -7.35 4.94
N ALA A 34 -11.71 -7.82 4.72
CA ALA A 34 -11.31 -9.18 4.98
C ALA A 34 -10.78 -9.38 6.41
N ARG A 35 -10.22 -8.32 7.00
CA ARG A 35 -9.67 -8.32 8.36
C ARG A 35 -9.51 -6.88 8.86
N ALA A 36 -9.74 -6.67 10.17
CA ALA A 36 -9.47 -5.41 10.85
C ALA A 36 -8.94 -5.68 12.27
N ALA A 37 -7.62 -5.71 12.45
CA ALA A 37 -6.97 -6.03 13.72
C ALA A 37 -5.56 -5.44 13.80
N ALA A 38 -4.95 -5.47 14.99
CA ALA A 38 -3.55 -5.12 15.17
C ALA A 38 -2.65 -6.02 14.29
N HIS A 39 -1.74 -5.41 13.56
CA HIS A 39 -0.78 -6.05 12.66
C HIS A 39 0.63 -5.57 12.99
N PHE A 40 1.58 -6.51 13.06
CA PHE A 40 2.95 -6.25 13.49
C PHE A 40 3.96 -6.40 12.35
N GLY A 41 3.49 -6.64 11.14
CA GLY A 41 4.31 -6.85 9.95
C GLY A 41 4.57 -5.59 9.11
N GLU A 42 4.08 -4.41 9.53
CA GLU A 42 4.40 -3.15 8.88
C GLU A 42 5.76 -2.62 9.37
N GLU A 43 6.25 -1.56 8.76
CA GLU A 43 7.52 -0.94 9.13
C GLU A 43 7.55 -0.55 10.61
N PRO A 44 8.72 -0.61 11.27
CA PRO A 44 8.85 -0.38 12.72
C PRO A 44 8.25 0.94 13.20
N CYS A 45 8.33 2.00 12.39
CA CYS A 45 7.75 3.30 12.73
C CYS A 45 6.21 3.34 12.71
N LEU A 46 5.55 2.32 12.19
CA LEU A 46 4.08 2.18 12.18
C LEU A 46 3.62 1.13 13.17
N SER A 47 4.26 -0.03 13.19
CA SER A 47 3.88 -1.15 14.06
C SER A 47 4.27 -0.93 15.52
N GLY A 48 5.47 -0.42 15.79
CA GLY A 48 5.97 -0.28 17.16
C GLY A 48 5.70 -1.51 18.03
N GLU A 49 5.40 -1.30 19.30
CA GLU A 49 5.12 -2.39 20.25
C GLU A 49 3.64 -2.83 20.26
N LYS A 50 2.71 -1.98 19.78
CA LYS A 50 1.26 -2.23 19.87
C LYS A 50 0.63 -2.59 18.52
N GLY A 51 1.41 -2.56 17.44
CA GLY A 51 0.96 -2.85 16.09
C GLY A 51 0.27 -1.67 15.40
N ALA A 52 0.16 -1.76 14.09
CA ALA A 52 -0.72 -0.92 13.28
C ALA A 52 -2.13 -1.54 13.24
N GLY A 53 -3.17 -0.75 13.39
CA GLY A 53 -4.56 -1.19 13.25
C GLY A 53 -4.90 -1.38 11.78
N ALA A 54 -4.50 -2.51 11.20
CA ALA A 54 -4.62 -2.75 9.77
C ALA A 54 -6.05 -3.15 9.39
N VAL A 55 -6.60 -2.44 8.40
CA VAL A 55 -7.91 -2.70 7.79
C VAL A 55 -7.68 -3.14 6.34
N PHE A 56 -7.81 -4.43 6.07
CA PHE A 56 -7.57 -5.03 4.76
C PHE A 56 -8.85 -5.02 3.93
N PHE A 57 -8.87 -4.17 2.90
CA PHE A 57 -9.98 -4.11 1.94
C PHE A 57 -9.84 -5.20 0.87
N THR A 58 -10.98 -5.75 0.40
CA THR A 58 -10.99 -6.72 -0.68
C THR A 58 -11.07 -6.04 -2.05
N GLY A 59 -10.53 -6.70 -3.09
CA GLY A 59 -10.37 -6.12 -4.41
C GLY A 59 -9.09 -5.29 -4.52
N CYS A 60 -8.63 -5.06 -5.75
CA CYS A 60 -7.46 -4.24 -6.03
C CYS A 60 -7.50 -3.70 -7.46
N ASN A 61 -6.98 -2.51 -7.67
CA ASN A 61 -6.83 -1.90 -8.99
C ASN A 61 -5.59 -2.39 -9.76
N LEU A 62 -4.77 -3.24 -9.14
CA LEU A 62 -3.68 -3.98 -9.78
C LEU A 62 -3.99 -5.48 -9.86
N SER A 63 -3.23 -6.19 -10.69
CA SER A 63 -3.32 -7.64 -10.85
C SER A 63 -1.92 -8.27 -10.79
N CYS A 64 -1.21 -7.96 -9.70
CA CYS A 64 0.16 -8.47 -9.50
C CYS A 64 0.15 -10.00 -9.48
N VAL A 65 0.97 -10.61 -10.35
CA VAL A 65 1.06 -12.07 -10.44
C VAL A 65 1.68 -12.70 -9.20
N TYR A 66 2.46 -11.92 -8.44
CA TYR A 66 3.13 -12.31 -7.19
C TYR A 66 2.45 -11.73 -5.94
N CYS A 67 1.16 -11.39 -6.00
CA CYS A 67 0.47 -10.76 -4.87
C CYS A 67 0.38 -11.70 -3.67
N GLN A 68 0.94 -11.30 -2.54
CA GLN A 68 0.84 -12.05 -1.27
C GLN A 68 -0.62 -12.10 -0.77
N ASN A 69 -1.39 -11.04 -1.03
CA ASN A 69 -2.80 -10.93 -0.66
C ASN A 69 -3.73 -11.39 -1.80
N ALA A 70 -3.31 -12.39 -2.61
CA ALA A 70 -4.04 -12.82 -3.81
C ALA A 70 -5.47 -13.26 -3.50
N ASP A 71 -5.70 -13.87 -2.34
CA ASP A 71 -7.02 -14.38 -1.92
C ASP A 71 -8.07 -13.26 -1.81
N ILE A 72 -7.67 -12.09 -1.34
CA ILE A 72 -8.58 -10.95 -1.16
C ILE A 72 -8.48 -9.92 -2.29
N SER A 73 -7.30 -9.76 -2.92
CA SER A 73 -7.07 -8.73 -3.94
C SER A 73 -7.88 -8.95 -5.22
N ARG A 74 -8.36 -10.16 -5.45
CA ARG A 74 -9.21 -10.51 -6.59
C ARG A 74 -10.71 -10.36 -6.33
N GLY A 75 -11.08 -9.66 -5.25
CA GLY A 75 -12.46 -9.35 -4.87
C GLY A 75 -13.19 -10.55 -4.24
N GLN A 76 -12.47 -11.51 -3.70
CA GLN A 76 -13.04 -12.64 -2.99
C GLN A 76 -12.99 -12.41 -1.46
N GLY A 77 -13.92 -13.05 -0.75
CA GLY A 77 -13.99 -12.98 0.71
C GLY A 77 -14.40 -11.63 1.27
N GLY A 78 -14.18 -11.48 2.57
CA GLY A 78 -14.53 -10.30 3.35
C GLY A 78 -16.03 -10.05 3.52
N SER A 79 -16.37 -9.20 4.47
CA SER A 79 -17.73 -8.77 4.79
C SER A 79 -17.98 -7.35 4.26
N ALA A 80 -19.17 -7.11 3.73
CA ALA A 80 -19.62 -5.76 3.39
C ALA A 80 -19.86 -4.98 4.68
N VAL A 81 -19.41 -3.72 4.70
CA VAL A 81 -19.58 -2.83 5.85
C VAL A 81 -20.14 -1.49 5.39
N SER A 82 -21.07 -0.94 6.13
CA SER A 82 -21.55 0.43 5.95
C SER A 82 -20.48 1.44 6.39
N VAL A 83 -20.66 2.70 6.02
CA VAL A 83 -19.80 3.81 6.50
C VAL A 83 -19.83 3.93 8.02
N ALA A 84 -20.97 3.65 8.67
CA ALA A 84 -21.10 3.67 10.12
C ALA A 84 -20.27 2.55 10.77
N GLU A 85 -20.41 1.32 10.28
CA GLU A 85 -19.61 0.18 10.76
C GLU A 85 -18.11 0.38 10.52
N LEU A 86 -17.73 1.03 9.42
CA LEU A 86 -16.34 1.37 9.16
C LEU A 86 -15.79 2.37 10.20
N ARG A 87 -16.60 3.35 10.63
CA ARG A 87 -16.26 4.24 11.75
C ARG A 87 -16.08 3.48 13.05
N ASP A 88 -16.98 2.56 13.35
CA ASP A 88 -16.93 1.76 14.58
C ASP A 88 -15.68 0.89 14.61
N ILE A 89 -15.26 0.33 13.46
CA ILE A 89 -13.98 -0.40 13.30
C ILE A 89 -12.79 0.52 13.64
N PHE A 90 -12.75 1.74 13.10
CA PHE A 90 -11.66 2.68 13.38
C PHE A 90 -11.58 3.04 14.86
N LEU A 91 -12.73 3.32 15.49
CA LEU A 91 -12.81 3.65 16.90
C LEU A 91 -12.39 2.47 17.78
N ARG A 92 -12.85 1.26 17.48
CA ARG A 92 -12.45 0.04 18.19
C ARG A 92 -10.95 -0.19 18.13
N LEU A 93 -10.33 -0.12 16.95
CA LEU A 93 -8.88 -0.30 16.80
C LEU A 93 -8.10 0.76 17.59
N ARG A 94 -8.53 2.03 17.55
CA ARG A 94 -7.96 3.10 18.38
C ARG A 94 -8.05 2.75 19.88
N ASP A 95 -9.22 2.28 20.33
CA ASP A 95 -9.47 1.96 21.74
C ASP A 95 -8.71 0.69 22.20
N GLU A 96 -8.37 -0.21 21.28
CA GLU A 96 -7.43 -1.32 21.49
C GLU A 96 -5.98 -0.84 21.68
N GLY A 97 -5.69 0.42 21.35
CA GLY A 97 -4.41 1.08 21.61
C GLY A 97 -3.36 0.91 20.54
N VAL A 98 -3.75 0.59 19.31
CA VAL A 98 -2.83 0.55 18.15
C VAL A 98 -2.17 1.91 17.89
N HIS A 99 -1.02 1.93 17.24
CA HIS A 99 -0.27 3.18 16.99
C HIS A 99 -0.85 4.03 15.86
N CYS A 100 -1.51 3.42 14.88
CA CYS A 100 -2.15 4.09 13.74
C CYS A 100 -3.29 3.25 13.19
N ILE A 101 -4.15 3.83 12.35
CA ILE A 101 -5.11 3.08 11.53
C ILE A 101 -4.49 2.91 10.14
N ASP A 102 -4.17 1.68 9.74
CA ASP A 102 -3.57 1.37 8.46
C ASP A 102 -4.60 0.84 7.46
N LEU A 103 -4.88 1.63 6.41
CA LEU A 103 -5.90 1.37 5.40
C LEU A 103 -5.27 0.69 4.18
N VAL A 104 -5.30 -0.65 4.17
CA VAL A 104 -4.61 -1.47 3.17
C VAL A 104 -5.46 -1.65 1.92
N THR A 105 -5.00 -1.10 0.79
CA THR A 105 -5.63 -1.24 -0.54
C THR A 105 -7.05 -0.63 -0.61
N GLY A 106 -7.23 0.57 -0.06
CA GLY A 106 -8.52 1.27 0.02
C GLY A 106 -8.94 2.04 -1.26
N THR A 107 -8.10 2.17 -2.28
CA THR A 107 -8.25 3.06 -3.46
C THR A 107 -9.65 3.08 -4.08
N HIS A 108 -10.23 1.91 -4.28
CA HIS A 108 -11.53 1.78 -4.96
C HIS A 108 -12.73 2.01 -4.02
N PHE A 109 -12.47 2.28 -2.74
CA PHE A 109 -13.45 2.65 -1.72
C PHE A 109 -13.19 4.05 -1.14
N THR A 110 -12.30 4.86 -1.72
CA THR A 110 -11.92 6.19 -1.24
C THR A 110 -13.08 7.07 -0.80
N PRO A 111 -14.21 7.23 -1.54
CA PRO A 111 -15.30 8.09 -1.10
C PRO A 111 -15.92 7.65 0.23
N PHE A 112 -16.10 6.35 0.42
CA PHE A 112 -16.69 5.77 1.64
C PHE A 112 -15.72 5.88 2.82
N ILE A 113 -14.42 5.68 2.57
CA ILE A 113 -13.38 5.83 3.58
C ILE A 113 -13.26 7.30 4.00
N ALA A 114 -13.25 8.24 3.05
CA ALA A 114 -13.21 9.67 3.33
C ALA A 114 -14.43 10.12 4.14
N GLU A 115 -15.63 9.62 3.82
CA GLU A 115 -16.85 9.87 4.60
C GLU A 115 -16.74 9.30 6.01
N ALA A 116 -16.22 8.08 6.16
CA ALA A 116 -16.04 7.47 7.49
C ALA A 116 -15.05 8.28 8.33
N LEU A 117 -13.89 8.65 7.79
CA LEU A 117 -12.87 9.44 8.49
C LEU A 117 -13.35 10.84 8.85
N SER A 118 -14.13 11.50 7.99
CA SER A 118 -14.71 12.81 8.27
C SER A 118 -15.71 12.80 9.44
N GLY A 119 -16.29 11.64 9.74
CA GLY A 119 -17.28 11.46 10.79
C GLY A 119 -16.70 11.06 12.15
N VAL A 120 -15.38 10.88 12.28
CA VAL A 120 -14.73 10.50 13.54
C VAL A 120 -13.55 11.43 13.85
N LYS A 121 -13.21 11.54 15.12
CA LYS A 121 -11.97 12.15 15.58
C LYS A 121 -11.06 11.05 16.09
N LEU A 122 -9.99 10.81 15.34
CA LEU A 122 -8.91 9.91 15.73
C LEU A 122 -7.75 10.76 16.28
N ASP A 123 -7.20 10.36 17.42
CA ASP A 123 -6.03 10.96 18.07
C ASP A 123 -4.74 10.21 17.71
N ILE A 124 -4.83 9.24 16.80
CA ILE A 124 -3.76 8.48 16.20
C ILE A 124 -3.74 8.71 14.69
N PRO A 125 -2.57 8.61 14.02
CA PRO A 125 -2.46 8.81 12.57
C PRO A 125 -3.27 7.80 11.77
N VAL A 126 -3.75 8.23 10.61
CA VAL A 126 -4.30 7.37 9.56
C VAL A 126 -3.24 7.17 8.49
N VAL A 127 -2.96 5.92 8.15
CA VAL A 127 -2.02 5.51 7.11
C VAL A 127 -2.81 5.06 5.87
N TRP A 128 -2.43 5.57 4.70
CA TRP A 128 -2.93 5.10 3.41
C TRP A 128 -1.90 4.17 2.77
N ASN A 129 -2.12 2.87 2.93
CA ASN A 129 -1.25 1.81 2.43
C ASN A 129 -1.75 1.33 1.07
N SER A 130 -1.05 1.70 0.02
CA SER A 130 -1.51 1.46 -1.34
C SER A 130 -0.42 0.97 -2.28
N SER A 131 -0.86 0.48 -3.43
CA SER A 131 0.05 0.08 -4.51
C SER A 131 0.72 1.25 -5.24
N GLY A 132 0.46 2.49 -4.86
CA GLY A 132 0.90 3.69 -5.58
C GLY A 132 0.15 3.96 -6.90
N TYR A 133 -0.61 3.01 -7.42
CA TYR A 133 -1.38 3.17 -8.66
C TYR A 133 -2.69 3.92 -8.40
N GLU A 134 -2.56 5.24 -8.20
CA GLU A 134 -3.60 6.13 -7.71
C GLU A 134 -3.82 7.31 -8.65
N LYS A 135 -5.04 7.83 -8.66
CA LYS A 135 -5.35 9.12 -9.30
C LYS A 135 -5.12 10.27 -8.32
N VAL A 136 -4.49 11.33 -8.79
CA VAL A 136 -4.29 12.56 -8.02
C VAL A 136 -5.62 13.13 -7.51
N GLU A 137 -6.66 13.16 -8.35
CA GLU A 137 -7.99 13.66 -7.98
C GLU A 137 -8.63 12.84 -6.86
N THR A 138 -8.40 11.53 -6.86
CA THR A 138 -8.92 10.64 -5.80
C THR A 138 -8.15 10.81 -4.51
N LEU A 139 -6.82 10.97 -4.57
CA LEU A 139 -6.00 11.27 -3.39
C LEU A 139 -6.39 12.60 -2.73
N ARG A 140 -6.79 13.61 -3.49
CA ARG A 140 -7.28 14.88 -2.94
C ARG A 140 -8.53 14.75 -2.08
N MET A 141 -9.32 13.69 -2.23
CA MET A 141 -10.44 13.40 -1.33
C MET A 141 -9.98 13.01 0.08
N LEU A 142 -8.72 12.61 0.24
CA LEU A 142 -8.10 12.19 1.50
C LEU A 142 -7.30 13.32 2.18
N GLU A 143 -7.15 14.47 1.54
CA GLU A 143 -6.38 15.60 2.06
C GLU A 143 -6.92 16.06 3.43
N GLY A 144 -6.05 16.11 4.42
CA GLY A 144 -6.39 16.42 5.82
C GLY A 144 -7.01 15.26 6.62
N LEU A 145 -7.39 14.16 5.97
CA LEU A 145 -7.93 12.95 6.62
C LEU A 145 -6.86 11.89 6.86
N VAL A 146 -5.86 11.83 6.00
CA VAL A 146 -4.72 10.91 6.06
C VAL A 146 -3.47 11.69 6.44
N GLN A 147 -2.70 11.21 7.41
CA GLN A 147 -1.46 11.82 7.88
C GLN A 147 -0.23 11.13 7.30
N ILE A 148 -0.31 9.84 7.02
CA ILE A 148 0.82 9.06 6.51
C ILE A 148 0.41 8.38 5.21
N TYR A 149 1.16 8.63 4.16
CA TYR A 149 1.04 7.87 2.92
C TYR A 149 2.14 6.82 2.83
N MET A 150 1.75 5.57 2.60
CA MET A 150 2.66 4.45 2.43
C MET A 150 2.43 3.77 1.06
N PRO A 151 2.84 4.44 -0.03
CA PRO A 151 2.73 3.86 -1.37
C PRO A 151 3.85 2.87 -1.65
N ASP A 152 3.52 1.77 -2.32
CA ASP A 152 4.54 1.01 -3.03
C ASP A 152 4.91 1.73 -4.34
N PHE A 153 6.20 1.81 -4.67
CA PHE A 153 6.67 2.13 -6.02
C PHE A 153 7.27 0.87 -6.66
N LYS A 154 6.41 0.08 -7.30
CA LYS A 154 6.75 -1.29 -7.73
C LYS A 154 7.62 -1.34 -8.98
N TYR A 155 7.35 -0.46 -9.95
CA TYR A 155 7.97 -0.53 -11.27
C TYR A 155 8.33 0.86 -11.79
N TRP A 156 9.55 0.98 -12.29
CA TRP A 156 9.96 2.04 -13.19
C TRP A 156 9.80 1.62 -14.65
N ASP A 157 10.07 0.34 -14.94
CA ASP A 157 9.92 -0.24 -16.26
C ASP A 157 8.44 -0.55 -16.56
N SER A 158 7.91 0.12 -17.60
CA SER A 158 6.51 -0.02 -18.03
C SER A 158 6.20 -1.42 -18.58
N GLU A 159 7.20 -2.13 -19.16
CA GLU A 159 7.01 -3.49 -19.64
C GLU A 159 6.91 -4.49 -18.48
N LEU A 160 7.71 -4.31 -17.43
CA LEU A 160 7.55 -5.09 -16.19
C LEU A 160 6.20 -4.82 -15.54
N ALA A 161 5.79 -3.56 -15.46
CA ALA A 161 4.48 -3.16 -14.92
C ALA A 161 3.32 -3.78 -15.71
N ARG A 162 3.41 -3.77 -17.04
CA ARG A 162 2.45 -4.43 -17.92
C ARG A 162 2.41 -5.93 -17.69
N ARG A 163 3.60 -6.56 -17.65
CA ARG A 163 3.77 -8.02 -17.58
C ARG A 163 3.36 -8.57 -16.21
N TYR A 164 3.74 -7.91 -15.11
CA TYR A 164 3.54 -8.44 -13.76
C TYR A 164 2.30 -7.91 -13.06
N SER A 165 1.75 -6.75 -13.50
CA SER A 165 0.60 -6.12 -12.83
C SER A 165 -0.47 -5.57 -13.77
N SER A 166 -0.35 -5.83 -15.08
CA SER A 166 -1.28 -5.35 -16.11
C SER A 166 -1.48 -3.82 -16.10
N ALA A 167 -0.44 -3.05 -15.78
CA ALA A 167 -0.49 -1.59 -15.63
C ALA A 167 0.67 -0.91 -16.39
N PRO A 168 0.62 -0.80 -17.72
CA PRO A 168 1.72 -0.25 -18.52
C PRO A 168 2.03 1.23 -18.23
N ASP A 169 1.07 1.96 -17.68
CA ASP A 169 1.14 3.36 -17.26
C ASP A 169 1.47 3.54 -15.76
N TYR A 170 1.98 2.47 -15.11
CA TYR A 170 2.22 2.47 -13.67
C TYR A 170 3.21 3.54 -13.24
N ARG A 171 4.35 3.67 -13.93
CA ARG A 171 5.44 4.59 -13.58
C ARG A 171 4.94 6.04 -13.48
N GLU A 172 4.35 6.54 -14.55
CA GLU A 172 3.89 7.92 -14.63
C GLU A 172 2.78 8.18 -13.60
N THR A 173 1.88 7.21 -13.44
CA THR A 173 0.77 7.27 -12.49
C THR A 173 1.26 7.28 -11.04
N ALA A 174 2.12 6.34 -10.68
CA ALA A 174 2.64 6.23 -9.32
C ALA A 174 3.53 7.42 -8.95
N ALA A 175 4.38 7.89 -9.88
CA ALA A 175 5.20 9.07 -9.67
C ALA A 175 4.33 10.32 -9.38
N ALA A 176 3.26 10.53 -10.15
CA ALA A 176 2.35 11.65 -9.93
C ALA A 176 1.60 11.52 -8.59
N ALA A 177 1.16 10.30 -8.25
CA ALA A 177 0.47 10.01 -7.00
C ALA A 177 1.37 10.28 -5.78
N ILE A 178 2.62 9.79 -5.78
CA ILE A 178 3.55 9.96 -4.66
C ILE A 178 3.93 11.44 -4.47
N LYS A 179 4.10 12.19 -5.56
CA LYS A 179 4.30 13.65 -5.49
C LYS A 179 3.10 14.37 -4.86
N GLU A 180 1.88 13.96 -5.20
CA GLU A 180 0.67 14.51 -4.57
C GLU A 180 0.58 14.14 -3.08
N MET A 181 0.94 12.90 -2.70
CA MET A 181 1.01 12.46 -1.30
C MET A 181 1.99 13.33 -0.50
N TYR A 182 3.18 13.58 -1.06
CA TYR A 182 4.17 14.47 -0.44
C TYR A 182 3.68 15.92 -0.38
N ARG A 183 2.99 16.42 -1.42
CA ARG A 183 2.37 17.76 -1.38
C ARG A 183 1.38 17.91 -0.22
N GLN A 184 0.63 16.86 0.10
CA GLN A 184 -0.38 16.89 1.16
C GLN A 184 0.22 16.84 2.57
N THR A 185 1.30 16.09 2.77
CA THR A 185 1.84 15.81 4.11
C THR A 185 3.17 16.50 4.41
N GLY A 186 3.92 16.91 3.38
CA GLY A 186 5.26 17.48 3.54
C GLY A 186 6.30 16.45 4.01
N ASP A 187 7.35 16.95 4.64
CA ASP A 187 8.42 16.14 5.21
C ASP A 187 7.89 15.23 6.31
N PHE A 188 8.49 14.02 6.43
CA PHE A 188 8.05 13.11 7.46
C PHE A 188 8.39 13.61 8.86
N VAL A 189 7.51 13.31 9.80
CA VAL A 189 7.66 13.65 11.22
C VAL A 189 7.58 12.38 12.05
N MET A 190 8.59 12.18 12.89
CA MET A 190 8.63 11.14 13.91
C MET A 190 8.37 11.73 15.29
N ASP A 191 7.75 10.96 16.17
CA ASP A 191 7.67 11.33 17.59
C ASP A 191 8.91 10.89 18.37
N GLU A 192 8.93 11.17 19.66
CA GLU A 192 10.02 10.83 20.60
C GLU A 192 10.25 9.32 20.75
N ASN A 193 9.27 8.49 20.40
CA ASN A 193 9.35 7.03 20.45
C ASN A 193 9.74 6.42 19.09
N GLY A 194 10.04 7.24 18.08
CA GLY A 194 10.37 6.79 16.74
C GLY A 194 9.15 6.31 15.92
N LEU A 195 7.93 6.69 16.33
CA LEU A 195 6.73 6.41 15.58
C LEU A 195 6.43 7.56 14.60
N MET A 196 6.05 7.22 13.37
CA MET A 196 5.73 8.19 12.34
C MET A 196 4.40 8.86 12.63
N ARG A 197 4.36 10.19 12.52
CA ARG A 197 3.17 11.02 12.76
C ARG A 197 2.58 11.60 11.48
N SER A 198 3.42 11.91 10.51
CA SER A 198 3.00 12.39 9.20
C SER A 198 4.09 12.19 8.15
N GLY A 199 3.75 12.29 6.88
CA GLY A 199 4.69 12.26 5.77
C GLY A 199 4.47 11.09 4.82
N VAL A 200 5.50 10.80 4.00
CA VAL A 200 5.48 9.72 3.01
C VAL A 200 6.55 8.69 3.32
N LEU A 201 6.16 7.41 3.34
CA LEU A 201 7.03 6.25 3.40
C LEU A 201 6.88 5.46 2.09
N ILE A 202 7.83 5.60 1.18
CA ILE A 202 7.81 4.91 -0.12
C ILE A 202 8.39 3.52 0.06
N ARG A 203 7.66 2.48 -0.36
CA ARG A 203 8.14 1.10 -0.31
C ARG A 203 8.50 0.60 -1.70
N HIS A 204 9.57 -0.16 -1.79
CA HIS A 204 9.96 -0.86 -3.01
C HIS A 204 10.34 -2.30 -2.73
N LEU A 205 9.60 -3.25 -3.31
CA LEU A 205 9.93 -4.67 -3.25
C LEU A 205 10.88 -5.02 -4.39
N ILE A 206 12.09 -5.47 -4.04
CA ILE A 206 13.05 -5.98 -5.00
C ILE A 206 12.49 -7.25 -5.63
N LEU A 207 12.43 -7.29 -6.97
CA LEU A 207 12.04 -8.49 -7.71
C LEU A 207 13.29 -9.21 -8.24
N PRO A 208 13.35 -10.55 -8.13
CA PRO A 208 14.52 -11.30 -8.57
C PRO A 208 14.76 -11.12 -10.07
N GLY A 209 16.02 -10.84 -10.42
CA GLY A 209 16.45 -10.61 -11.79
C GLY A 209 16.05 -9.27 -12.43
N GLU A 210 15.48 -8.32 -11.62
CA GLU A 210 15.02 -7.01 -12.09
C GLU A 210 15.77 -5.85 -11.40
N ILE A 211 17.07 -6.01 -11.16
CA ILE A 211 17.90 -5.05 -10.41
C ILE A 211 17.87 -3.63 -10.98
N ASN A 212 17.87 -3.49 -12.32
CA ASN A 212 17.81 -2.17 -12.96
C ASN A 212 16.52 -1.42 -12.63
N ASN A 213 15.39 -2.13 -12.57
CA ASN A 213 14.11 -1.54 -12.14
C ASN A 213 14.20 -0.96 -10.73
N SER A 214 14.88 -1.66 -9.82
CA SER A 214 15.08 -1.18 -8.44
C SER A 214 16.04 0.02 -8.40
N MET A 215 17.09 0.03 -9.20
CA MET A 215 18.01 1.18 -9.30
C MET A 215 17.28 2.43 -9.82
N ASP A 216 16.46 2.28 -10.86
CA ASP A 216 15.68 3.40 -11.42
C ASP A 216 14.64 3.94 -10.42
N VAL A 217 14.04 3.08 -9.57
CA VAL A 217 13.15 3.53 -8.47
C VAL A 217 13.93 4.29 -7.40
N ILE A 218 15.12 3.82 -7.03
CA ILE A 218 16.02 4.53 -6.10
C ILE A 218 16.39 5.90 -6.67
N ASP A 219 16.74 5.98 -7.96
CA ASP A 219 17.04 7.24 -8.64
C ASP A 219 15.87 8.22 -8.60
N PHE A 220 14.66 7.75 -8.87
CA PHE A 220 13.45 8.57 -8.76
C PHE A 220 13.30 9.18 -7.37
N VAL A 221 13.45 8.38 -6.31
CA VAL A 221 13.31 8.87 -4.94
C VAL A 221 14.39 9.92 -4.62
N ALA A 222 15.64 9.65 -5.04
CA ALA A 222 16.76 10.56 -4.79
C ALA A 222 16.65 11.89 -5.55
N ASP A 223 16.08 11.87 -6.76
CA ASP A 223 16.04 13.04 -7.66
C ASP A 223 14.78 13.90 -7.44
N GLU A 224 13.65 13.29 -7.01
CA GLU A 224 12.37 13.98 -6.93
C GLU A 224 12.07 14.59 -5.55
N PHE A 225 12.70 14.07 -4.49
CA PHE A 225 12.42 14.53 -3.12
C PHE A 225 13.66 15.14 -2.47
N PRO A 226 13.50 16.20 -1.64
CA PRO A 226 14.59 16.72 -0.84
C PRO A 226 15.19 15.62 0.05
N ARG A 227 16.51 15.64 0.24
CA ARG A 227 17.17 14.64 1.09
C ARG A 227 16.57 14.60 2.49
N GLY A 228 16.20 13.40 2.93
CA GLY A 228 15.64 13.18 4.26
C GLY A 228 14.21 13.71 4.43
N SER A 229 13.49 14.03 3.35
CA SER A 229 12.10 14.49 3.44
C SER A 229 11.08 13.36 3.38
N VAL A 230 11.44 12.21 2.79
CA VAL A 230 10.60 11.00 2.73
C VAL A 230 11.37 9.82 3.32
N LEU A 231 10.65 8.85 3.87
CA LEU A 231 11.22 7.55 4.23
C LEU A 231 11.19 6.63 3.01
N PHE A 232 12.23 5.81 2.86
CA PHE A 232 12.28 4.81 1.81
C PHE A 232 12.52 3.42 2.41
N SER A 233 11.63 2.46 2.13
CA SER A 233 11.76 1.07 2.57
C SER A 233 12.10 0.17 1.38
N LEU A 234 13.36 -0.30 1.36
CA LEU A 234 13.85 -1.24 0.36
C LEU A 234 13.67 -2.67 0.89
N MET A 235 12.68 -3.38 0.33
CA MET A 235 12.26 -4.69 0.82
C MET A 235 12.86 -5.81 -0.02
N SER A 236 13.59 -6.74 0.61
CA SER A 236 14.14 -7.97 0.00
C SER A 236 13.31 -9.22 0.30
N GLN A 237 12.17 -9.06 0.97
CA GLN A 237 11.32 -10.15 1.46
C GLN A 237 10.49 -10.87 0.37
N TYR A 238 10.84 -10.73 -0.91
CA TYR A 238 10.13 -11.41 -1.97
C TYR A 238 10.14 -12.93 -1.77
N THR A 239 8.95 -13.51 -1.78
CA THR A 239 8.75 -14.97 -1.72
C THR A 239 7.94 -15.41 -2.94
N PRO A 240 8.41 -16.43 -3.69
CA PRO A 240 7.67 -16.97 -4.82
C PRO A 240 6.28 -17.46 -4.42
N MET A 241 5.26 -17.02 -5.16
CA MET A 241 3.87 -17.43 -4.95
C MET A 241 3.51 -18.56 -5.92
N PRO A 242 2.49 -19.39 -5.63
CA PRO A 242 1.98 -20.39 -6.58
C PRO A 242 1.50 -19.76 -7.89
N GLY A 243 1.63 -20.50 -9.01
CA GLY A 243 1.12 -20.06 -10.33
C GLY A 243 2.07 -19.16 -11.12
N LEU A 244 3.35 -19.10 -10.74
CA LEU A 244 4.38 -18.27 -11.38
C LEU A 244 5.19 -18.97 -12.49
N GLU A 245 4.77 -20.14 -12.98
CA GLU A 245 5.51 -20.96 -13.96
C GLU A 245 5.77 -20.22 -15.28
N LYS A 246 4.93 -19.24 -15.62
CA LYS A 246 5.09 -18.36 -16.81
C LYS A 246 6.08 -17.21 -16.59
N PHE A 247 6.60 -17.06 -15.38
CA PHE A 247 7.47 -15.97 -14.95
C PHE A 247 8.75 -16.53 -14.29
N PRO A 248 9.68 -17.15 -15.07
CA PRO A 248 10.81 -17.91 -14.51
C PRO A 248 11.67 -17.15 -13.52
N LYS A 249 11.87 -15.84 -13.74
CA LYS A 249 12.62 -15.00 -12.80
C LYS A 249 11.98 -14.95 -11.41
N LEU A 250 10.64 -14.97 -11.36
CA LEU A 250 9.87 -14.87 -10.12
C LEU A 250 9.76 -16.20 -9.35
N LEU A 251 10.39 -17.27 -9.83
CA LEU A 251 10.45 -18.57 -9.14
C LEU A 251 11.56 -18.67 -8.10
N SER A 252 12.45 -17.67 -8.04
CA SER A 252 13.54 -17.58 -7.07
C SER A 252 13.32 -16.44 -6.09
N ARG A 253 14.03 -16.46 -4.97
CA ARG A 253 14.18 -15.31 -4.08
C ARG A 253 15.23 -14.36 -4.62
N VAL A 254 15.28 -13.15 -4.06
CA VAL A 254 16.39 -12.21 -4.29
C VAL A 254 17.64 -12.80 -3.62
N ASP A 255 18.75 -12.80 -4.34
CA ASP A 255 20.04 -13.22 -3.80
C ASP A 255 20.71 -12.11 -2.98
N ASP A 256 21.61 -12.50 -2.07
CA ASP A 256 22.30 -11.59 -1.17
C ASP A 256 23.13 -10.55 -1.90
N GLU A 257 23.82 -10.94 -2.99
CA GLU A 257 24.64 -10.04 -3.80
C GLU A 257 23.81 -8.92 -4.42
N THR A 258 22.63 -9.28 -4.98
CA THR A 258 21.67 -8.29 -5.51
C THR A 258 21.19 -7.34 -4.43
N ASN A 259 20.83 -7.85 -3.24
CA ASN A 259 20.36 -7.05 -2.12
C ASN A 259 21.43 -6.07 -1.63
N GLU A 260 22.65 -6.55 -1.34
CA GLU A 260 23.79 -5.74 -0.89
C GLU A 260 24.16 -4.65 -1.91
N ARG A 261 24.13 -5.00 -3.20
CA ARG A 261 24.39 -4.05 -4.27
C ARG A 261 23.35 -2.93 -4.31
N LEU A 262 22.07 -3.23 -4.12
CA LEU A 262 21.02 -2.21 -4.10
C LEU A 262 21.06 -1.34 -2.85
N ILE A 263 21.35 -1.91 -1.67
CA ILE A 263 21.59 -1.16 -0.45
C ILE A 263 22.77 -0.20 -0.63
N SER A 264 23.89 -0.69 -1.18
CA SER A 264 25.06 0.15 -1.48
C SER A 264 24.71 1.27 -2.46
N TYR A 265 23.96 0.95 -3.52
CA TYR A 265 23.51 1.94 -4.50
C TYR A 265 22.62 3.02 -3.86
N MET A 266 21.65 2.63 -3.05
CA MET A 266 20.79 3.54 -2.30
C MET A 266 21.60 4.54 -1.48
N HIS A 267 22.63 4.09 -0.77
CA HIS A 267 23.53 4.97 -0.01
C HIS A 267 24.35 5.91 -0.91
N THR A 268 24.81 5.46 -2.08
CA THR A 268 25.51 6.35 -3.05
C THR A 268 24.58 7.46 -3.58
N ARG A 269 23.27 7.21 -3.59
CA ARG A 269 22.24 8.21 -3.94
C ARG A 269 21.80 9.06 -2.74
N HIS A 270 22.47 8.90 -1.57
CA HIS A 270 22.21 9.63 -0.34
C HIS A 270 20.80 9.45 0.24
N ILE A 271 20.18 8.30 0.03
CA ILE A 271 18.98 7.90 0.73
C ILE A 271 19.42 7.19 2.02
N GLU A 272 19.28 7.88 3.15
CA GLU A 272 19.71 7.40 4.47
C GLU A 272 18.54 7.27 5.45
N ALA A 273 17.39 7.90 5.12
CA ALA A 273 16.19 7.85 5.93
C ALA A 273 15.27 6.71 5.46
N GLY A 274 15.08 5.71 6.31
CA GLY A 274 14.18 4.60 6.01
C GLY A 274 14.68 3.25 6.49
N TYR A 275 14.29 2.21 5.75
CA TYR A 275 14.52 0.81 6.14
C TYR A 275 15.06 0.01 4.97
N TRP A 276 15.89 -0.97 5.28
CA TRP A 276 16.29 -2.01 4.35
C TRP A 276 16.35 -3.34 5.08
N GLN A 277 16.00 -4.39 4.39
CA GLN A 277 15.90 -5.71 4.97
C GLN A 277 17.09 -6.58 4.56
N ASP A 278 17.54 -7.44 5.48
CA ASP A 278 18.41 -8.55 5.14
C ASP A 278 17.60 -9.62 4.40
N SER A 279 18.25 -10.38 3.51
CA SER A 279 17.60 -11.45 2.73
C SER A 279 16.95 -12.54 3.59
N ALA A 280 17.41 -12.71 4.84
CA ALA A 280 16.82 -13.62 5.83
C ALA A 280 15.40 -13.21 6.27
N SER A 281 14.97 -11.97 6.00
CA SER A 281 13.64 -11.44 6.37
C SER A 281 12.49 -12.00 5.54
N ALA A 282 12.77 -12.75 4.46
CA ALA A 282 11.76 -13.31 3.56
C ALA A 282 11.05 -14.51 4.20
N THR A 283 10.05 -14.25 5.04
CA THR A 283 9.18 -15.28 5.63
C THR A 283 7.72 -15.06 5.23
N ALA A 284 6.93 -16.13 5.17
CA ALA A 284 5.50 -16.05 4.88
C ALA A 284 4.68 -15.62 6.12
N ASP A 285 5.29 -15.53 7.29
CA ASP A 285 4.62 -15.28 8.56
C ASP A 285 4.06 -13.86 8.70
N MET A 286 4.41 -12.97 7.78
CA MET A 286 3.91 -11.60 7.73
C MET A 286 2.53 -11.46 7.04
N ILE A 287 2.04 -12.53 6.40
CA ILE A 287 0.73 -12.52 5.74
C ILE A 287 -0.32 -12.92 6.78
N PRO A 288 -1.27 -12.06 7.15
CA PRO A 288 -2.29 -12.42 8.12
C PRO A 288 -3.33 -13.36 7.50
N ASP A 289 -3.99 -14.13 8.33
CA ASP A 289 -5.19 -14.88 7.92
C ASP A 289 -6.33 -13.91 7.61
N PHE A 290 -6.96 -14.04 6.45
CA PHE A 290 -8.10 -13.23 6.02
C PHE A 290 -9.42 -13.92 6.39
N ASP A 291 -9.63 -14.09 7.68
CA ASP A 291 -10.71 -14.89 8.30
C ASP A 291 -11.91 -14.06 8.80
N GLY A 292 -11.92 -12.75 8.52
CA GLY A 292 -12.96 -11.83 8.99
C GLY A 292 -12.74 -11.31 10.42
N THR A 293 -11.59 -11.61 11.04
CA THR A 293 -11.28 -11.10 12.39
C THR A 293 -11.49 -9.60 12.47
N GLY A 294 -12.26 -9.16 13.48
CA GLY A 294 -12.51 -7.76 13.79
C GLY A 294 -13.42 -7.02 12.80
N VAL A 295 -14.16 -7.73 11.95
CA VAL A 295 -15.09 -7.11 10.98
C VAL A 295 -16.55 -7.22 11.45
N ASN A 296 -16.88 -8.17 12.34
CA ASN A 296 -18.23 -8.44 12.87
C ASN A 296 -18.40 -7.85 14.26
#